data_8f4e25c1deb184cde4cc6bf73fb54f19
#
_entry.id   8f4e25c1deb184cde4cc6bf73fb54f19
#
_cell.length_a   1.000
_cell.length_b   1.000
_cell.length_c   1.000
_cell.angle_alpha   90.00
_cell.angle_beta   90.00
_cell.angle_gamma   90.00
#
_symmetry.space_group_name_H-M   'P 1'
#
loop_
_entity.id
_entity.type
_entity.pdbx_description
1 polymer ?
#
loop_
_entity_poly.entity_id
_entity_poly.type
_entity_poly.pdbx_seq_one_letter_code
_entity_poly.pdbx_strand_id
1 'polypeptide(L)'
;MDRPYRIQEGCFVLPETFTDRSVNIFILEGNERTSPSLNISRDMLKPDEDLPAYIDRQIALMKKNLGQHRVLSRAPAQAGTGNNALMGEQIAATHKSGKTEVYQRQAGFIATPGKVLVFTLTSPRPFDDKADLLWNTWLAGFQPDKNE
;
A
#
# COMPACT_ATOMS: atom_id res chain seq x y z
N MET A 1 13.52 -9.55 22.59
CA MET A 1 14.62 -10.20 21.88
C MET A 1 14.88 -9.51 20.56
N ASP A 2 16.13 -9.18 20.30
CA ASP A 2 16.50 -8.56 19.04
C ASP A 2 16.30 -9.54 17.88
N ARG A 3 15.96 -9.00 16.71
CA ARG A 3 15.61 -9.80 15.54
C ARG A 3 16.57 -9.56 14.39
N PRO A 4 17.00 -10.61 13.67
CA PRO A 4 17.70 -10.39 12.42
C PRO A 4 16.74 -9.73 11.42
N TYR A 5 17.24 -8.75 10.70
CA TYR A 5 16.46 -8.02 9.71
C TYR A 5 17.25 -7.96 8.41
N ARG A 6 16.58 -8.29 7.32
CA ARG A 6 17.22 -8.30 6.00
C ARG A 6 16.72 -7.14 5.15
N ILE A 7 17.69 -6.41 4.59
CA ILE A 7 17.45 -5.48 3.49
C ILE A 7 18.15 -6.03 2.25
N GLN A 8 17.96 -5.39 1.12
CA GLN A 8 18.53 -5.90 -0.13
C GLN A 8 20.04 -6.06 -0.06
N GLU A 9 20.75 -5.13 0.60
CA GLU A 9 22.21 -5.09 0.67
C GLU A 9 22.80 -5.99 1.74
N GLY A 10 22.01 -6.50 2.68
CA GLY A 10 22.53 -7.33 3.76
C GLY A 10 21.58 -7.48 4.94
N CYS A 11 22.12 -7.90 6.06
CA CYS A 11 21.35 -8.14 7.27
C CYS A 11 21.93 -7.37 8.45
N PHE A 12 21.08 -7.04 9.39
CA PHE A 12 21.48 -6.48 10.67
C PHE A 12 20.51 -6.94 11.75
N VAL A 13 20.87 -6.68 12.99
CA VAL A 13 20.02 -7.01 14.12
C VAL A 13 19.17 -5.79 14.46
N LEU A 14 17.84 -5.96 14.39
CA LEU A 14 16.91 -4.89 14.78
C LEU A 14 16.65 -4.99 16.28
N PRO A 15 17.01 -3.95 17.08
CA PRO A 15 16.69 -3.98 18.50
C PRO A 15 15.19 -4.12 18.75
N GLU A 16 14.82 -4.84 19.78
CA GLU A 16 13.43 -5.18 20.08
C GLU A 16 12.51 -3.96 20.23
N THR A 17 13.08 -2.85 20.70
CA THR A 17 12.30 -1.63 20.93
C THR A 17 11.95 -0.85 19.68
N PHE A 18 12.54 -1.21 18.53
CA PHE A 18 12.28 -0.52 17.27
C PHE A 18 11.19 -1.23 16.48
N THR A 19 10.27 -0.44 15.92
CA THR A 19 9.21 -0.94 15.04
C THR A 19 9.61 -0.72 13.57
N ASP A 20 9.42 -1.75 12.74
CA ASP A 20 9.68 -1.64 11.32
C ASP A 20 8.58 -0.81 10.65
N ARG A 21 8.95 0.37 10.16
CA ARG A 21 8.09 1.26 9.39
C ARG A 21 8.67 1.48 7.99
N SER A 22 9.31 0.45 7.46
CA SER A 22 9.95 0.52 6.15
C SER A 22 8.95 0.83 5.05
N VAL A 23 9.42 1.60 4.07
CA VAL A 23 8.67 1.90 2.85
C VAL A 23 9.53 1.49 1.67
N ASN A 24 8.93 0.73 0.74
CA ASN A 24 9.56 0.36 -0.51
C ASN A 24 8.94 1.21 -1.61
N ILE A 25 9.77 1.95 -2.36
CA ILE A 25 9.32 2.83 -3.42
C ILE A 25 9.96 2.36 -4.72
N PHE A 26 9.13 2.15 -5.75
CA PHE A 26 9.56 1.70 -7.06
C PHE A 26 9.12 2.73 -8.11
N ILE A 27 10.06 3.26 -8.85
CA ILE A 27 9.81 4.25 -9.89
C ILE A 27 10.36 3.75 -11.21
N LEU A 28 9.80 4.24 -12.30
CA LEU A 28 10.35 4.00 -13.62
C LEU A 28 11.37 5.10 -13.91
N GLU A 29 12.64 4.77 -13.73
CA GLU A 29 13.73 5.74 -13.83
C GLU A 29 13.73 6.43 -15.19
N GLY A 30 13.90 7.74 -15.17
CA GLY A 30 13.83 8.58 -16.38
C GLY A 30 12.43 9.02 -16.75
N ASN A 31 11.38 8.41 -16.17
CA ASN A 31 9.99 8.71 -16.52
C ASN A 31 9.11 8.93 -15.28
N GLU A 32 9.69 9.36 -14.16
CA GLU A 32 9.00 9.48 -12.88
C GLU A 32 7.81 10.45 -12.94
N ARG A 33 7.89 11.47 -13.81
CA ARG A 33 6.84 12.48 -13.90
C ARG A 33 5.67 12.06 -14.78
N THR A 34 5.86 11.04 -15.61
CA THR A 34 4.87 10.63 -16.62
C THR A 34 4.36 9.22 -16.42
N SER A 35 4.97 8.45 -15.53
CA SER A 35 4.65 7.05 -15.30
C SER A 35 4.18 6.84 -13.86
N PRO A 36 3.36 5.81 -13.62
CA PRO A 36 2.98 5.44 -12.27
C PRO A 36 4.18 5.04 -11.41
N SER A 37 4.10 5.30 -10.13
CA SER A 37 5.02 4.77 -9.13
C SER A 37 4.31 3.77 -8.24
N LEU A 38 5.07 2.81 -7.71
CA LEU A 38 4.58 1.78 -6.80
C LEU A 38 5.22 1.96 -5.44
N ASN A 39 4.44 1.70 -4.40
CA ASN A 39 4.89 1.92 -3.03
C ASN A 39 4.28 0.84 -2.14
N ILE A 40 5.09 0.29 -1.24
CA ILE A 40 4.61 -0.60 -0.18
C ILE A 40 5.00 0.04 1.14
N SER A 41 4.02 0.28 2.00
CA SER A 41 4.25 0.84 3.32
C SER A 41 3.64 -0.06 4.39
N ARG A 42 4.03 0.19 5.63
CA ARG A 42 3.55 -0.56 6.79
C ARG A 42 2.93 0.41 7.78
N ASP A 43 1.84 -0.04 8.39
CA ASP A 43 1.13 0.75 9.39
C ASP A 43 0.59 -0.20 10.47
N MET A 44 0.00 0.37 11.50
CA MET A 44 -0.53 -0.41 12.61
C MET A 44 -2.00 -0.10 12.80
N LEU A 45 -2.76 -1.15 13.13
CA LEU A 45 -4.14 -0.99 13.59
C LEU A 45 -4.14 -0.40 15.00
N LYS A 46 -5.13 0.42 15.29
CA LYS A 46 -5.41 0.83 16.68
C LYS A 46 -6.04 -0.32 17.44
N PRO A 47 -6.00 -0.30 18.78
CA PRO A 47 -6.71 -1.33 19.55
C PRO A 47 -8.17 -1.43 19.11
N ASP A 48 -8.65 -2.66 18.94
CA ASP A 48 -10.02 -2.96 18.53
C ASP A 48 -10.42 -2.45 17.14
N GLU A 49 -9.44 -2.04 16.33
CA GLU A 49 -9.68 -1.59 14.96
C GLU A 49 -9.52 -2.77 13.99
N ASP A 50 -10.53 -2.99 13.15
CA ASP A 50 -10.41 -3.94 12.03
C ASP A 50 -9.97 -3.22 10.75
N LEU A 51 -9.77 -3.98 9.69
CA LEU A 51 -9.27 -3.40 8.43
C LEU A 51 -10.24 -2.37 7.84
N PRO A 52 -11.56 -2.62 7.74
CA PRO A 52 -12.49 -1.60 7.23
C PRO A 52 -12.42 -0.30 8.04
N ALA A 53 -12.35 -0.38 9.37
CA ALA A 53 -12.24 0.81 10.23
C ALA A 53 -10.93 1.54 9.99
N TYR A 54 -9.83 0.80 9.80
CA TYR A 54 -8.54 1.38 9.43
C TYR A 54 -8.63 2.14 8.10
N ILE A 55 -9.26 1.55 7.09
CA ILE A 55 -9.45 2.20 5.79
C ILE A 55 -10.29 3.47 5.95
N ASP A 56 -11.36 3.42 6.74
CA ASP A 56 -12.18 4.62 7.06
C ASP A 56 -11.32 5.72 7.67
N ARG A 57 -10.47 5.36 8.62
CA ARG A 57 -9.57 6.31 9.29
C ARG A 57 -8.57 6.92 8.31
N GLN A 58 -8.00 6.10 7.42
CA GLN A 58 -7.07 6.58 6.41
C GLN A 58 -7.74 7.54 5.43
N ILE A 59 -8.94 7.22 4.99
CA ILE A 59 -9.71 8.10 4.09
C ILE A 59 -9.96 9.44 4.78
N ALA A 60 -10.35 9.44 6.05
CA ALA A 60 -10.59 10.67 6.80
C ALA A 60 -9.33 11.53 6.90
N LEU A 61 -8.18 10.90 7.17
CA LEU A 61 -6.89 11.59 7.22
C LEU A 61 -6.50 12.18 5.87
N MET A 62 -6.70 11.43 4.79
CA MET A 62 -6.40 11.91 3.45
C MET A 62 -7.29 13.09 3.07
N LYS A 63 -8.58 13.04 3.40
CA LYS A 63 -9.49 14.15 3.13
C LYS A 63 -9.10 15.41 3.90
N LYS A 64 -8.57 15.23 5.11
CA LYS A 64 -8.11 16.35 5.93
C LYS A 64 -6.80 16.96 5.43
N ASN A 65 -5.87 16.12 4.95
CA ASN A 65 -4.50 16.53 4.68
C ASN A 65 -4.19 16.77 3.20
N LEU A 66 -4.98 16.19 2.29
CA LEU A 66 -4.75 16.31 0.85
C LEU A 66 -5.80 17.21 0.22
N GLY A 67 -5.39 17.99 -0.78
CA GLY A 67 -6.28 18.91 -1.48
C GLY A 67 -7.34 18.18 -2.28
N GLN A 68 -8.61 18.48 -2.02
CA GLN A 68 -9.75 17.98 -2.80
C GLN A 68 -9.72 16.44 -2.97
N HIS A 69 -9.43 15.73 -1.90
CA HIS A 69 -9.40 14.26 -1.93
C HIS A 69 -10.82 13.71 -2.16
N ARG A 70 -10.93 12.78 -3.10
CA ARG A 70 -12.21 12.16 -3.46
C ARG A 70 -12.00 10.67 -3.72
N VAL A 71 -12.79 9.85 -3.03
CA VAL A 71 -12.79 8.40 -3.27
C VAL A 71 -13.65 8.10 -4.49
N LEU A 72 -13.08 7.41 -5.47
CA LEU A 72 -13.77 7.02 -6.70
C LEU A 72 -14.42 5.66 -6.56
N SER A 73 -13.78 4.73 -5.84
CA SER A 73 -14.31 3.40 -5.62
C SER A 73 -13.69 2.77 -4.38
N ARG A 74 -14.38 1.79 -3.82
CA ARG A 74 -13.94 1.00 -2.68
C ARG A 74 -14.43 -0.43 -2.89
N ALA A 75 -13.56 -1.42 -2.75
CA ALA A 75 -13.88 -2.79 -3.09
C ALA A 75 -12.96 -3.76 -2.33
N PRO A 76 -13.34 -5.04 -2.24
CA PRO A 76 -12.42 -6.05 -1.74
C PRO A 76 -11.17 -6.13 -2.60
N ALA A 77 -10.08 -6.58 -1.98
CA ALA A 77 -8.80 -6.78 -2.66
C ALA A 77 -8.18 -8.09 -2.22
N GLN A 78 -7.29 -8.62 -3.06
CA GLN A 78 -6.55 -9.83 -2.78
C GLN A 78 -5.11 -9.65 -3.21
N ALA A 79 -4.18 -9.99 -2.32
CA ALA A 79 -2.75 -10.00 -2.63
C ALA A 79 -2.28 -11.45 -2.68
N GLY A 80 -1.73 -11.84 -3.84
CA GLY A 80 -1.36 -13.22 -4.10
C GLY A 80 -2.52 -14.04 -4.62
N THR A 81 -2.24 -15.32 -4.85
CA THR A 81 -3.20 -16.30 -5.33
C THR A 81 -3.11 -17.57 -4.48
N GLY A 82 -4.16 -18.39 -4.52
CA GLY A 82 -4.18 -19.66 -3.80
C GLY A 82 -4.49 -19.52 -2.33
N ASN A 83 -4.10 -20.53 -1.55
CA ASN A 83 -4.51 -20.65 -0.14
C ASN A 83 -3.83 -19.65 0.78
N ASN A 84 -2.66 -19.11 0.38
CA ASN A 84 -1.91 -18.17 1.20
C ASN A 84 -2.21 -16.72 0.84
N ALA A 85 -3.12 -16.46 -0.10
CA ALA A 85 -3.45 -15.11 -0.50
C ALA A 85 -3.99 -14.31 0.68
N LEU A 86 -3.61 -13.03 0.73
CA LEU A 86 -4.13 -12.12 1.74
C LEU A 86 -5.40 -11.47 1.18
N MET A 87 -6.43 -11.44 2.00
CA MET A 87 -7.67 -10.75 1.67
C MET A 87 -7.66 -9.38 2.32
N GLY A 88 -8.08 -8.37 1.61
CA GLY A 88 -8.07 -7.01 2.08
C GLY A 88 -9.08 -6.13 1.40
N GLU A 89 -8.78 -4.84 1.39
CA GLU A 89 -9.69 -3.83 0.85
C GLU A 89 -8.90 -2.79 0.07
N GLN A 90 -9.47 -2.33 -1.05
CA GLN A 90 -8.81 -1.34 -1.89
C GLN A 90 -9.71 -0.13 -2.14
N ILE A 91 -9.07 1.00 -2.38
CA ILE A 91 -9.74 2.22 -2.83
C ILE A 91 -9.01 2.76 -4.06
N ALA A 92 -9.77 3.45 -4.91
CA ALA A 92 -9.25 4.33 -5.93
C ALA A 92 -9.69 5.75 -5.57
N ALA A 93 -8.77 6.69 -5.64
CA ALA A 93 -9.04 8.06 -5.20
C ALA A 93 -8.22 9.06 -6.00
N THR A 94 -8.66 10.31 -5.97
CA THR A 94 -7.92 11.43 -6.55
C THR A 94 -7.74 12.51 -5.51
N HIS A 95 -6.69 13.30 -5.70
CA HIS A 95 -6.51 14.54 -4.95
C HIS A 95 -5.69 15.52 -5.79
N LYS A 96 -5.64 16.75 -5.35
CA LYS A 96 -4.83 17.78 -6.02
C LYS A 96 -3.57 18.07 -5.24
N SER A 97 -2.45 18.07 -5.96
CA SER A 97 -1.17 18.55 -5.47
C SER A 97 -0.82 19.81 -6.26
N GLY A 98 -1.07 20.96 -5.65
CA GLY A 98 -1.00 22.23 -6.38
C GLY A 98 -2.08 22.28 -7.46
N LYS A 99 -1.66 22.40 -8.72
CA LYS A 99 -2.58 22.42 -9.87
C LYS A 99 -2.72 21.06 -10.55
N THR A 100 -1.99 20.05 -10.06
CA THR A 100 -1.93 18.74 -10.67
C THR A 100 -2.88 17.78 -9.97
N GLU A 101 -3.70 17.08 -10.75
CA GLU A 101 -4.52 15.98 -10.25
C GLU A 101 -3.68 14.72 -10.12
N VAL A 102 -3.77 14.07 -8.97
CA VAL A 102 -3.04 12.83 -8.68
C VAL A 102 -4.05 11.71 -8.50
N TYR A 103 -3.80 10.57 -9.13
CA TYR A 103 -4.65 9.38 -9.10
C TYR A 103 -3.94 8.31 -8.30
N GLN A 104 -4.63 7.72 -7.31
CA GLN A 104 -4.03 6.68 -6.48
C GLN A 104 -4.96 5.49 -6.33
N ARG A 105 -4.37 4.29 -6.38
CA ARG A 105 -4.99 3.06 -5.91
C ARG A 105 -4.22 2.60 -4.68
N GLN A 106 -4.95 2.25 -3.64
CA GLN A 106 -4.36 1.77 -2.40
C GLN A 106 -5.09 0.52 -1.96
N ALA A 107 -4.34 -0.48 -1.53
CA ALA A 107 -4.91 -1.71 -0.97
C ALA A 107 -4.22 -2.02 0.34
N GLY A 108 -5.02 -2.32 1.36
CA GLY A 108 -4.54 -2.68 2.69
C GLY A 108 -4.82 -4.13 3.00
N PHE A 109 -3.84 -4.79 3.63
CA PHE A 109 -3.92 -6.19 4.01
C PHE A 109 -3.33 -6.37 5.40
N ILE A 110 -3.94 -7.22 6.22
CA ILE A 110 -3.37 -7.57 7.51
C ILE A 110 -2.43 -8.75 7.28
N ALA A 111 -1.12 -8.46 7.22
CA ALA A 111 -0.10 -9.48 6.98
C ALA A 111 0.25 -10.24 8.26
N THR A 112 0.27 -9.56 9.39
CA THR A 112 0.41 -10.15 10.73
C THR A 112 -0.56 -9.45 11.67
N PRO A 113 -0.94 -10.06 12.79
CA PRO A 113 -1.90 -9.43 13.70
C PRO A 113 -1.49 -7.99 14.07
N GLY A 114 -2.42 -7.06 13.92
CA GLY A 114 -2.21 -5.65 14.24
C GLY A 114 -1.42 -4.85 13.24
N LYS A 115 -0.86 -5.46 12.20
CA LYS A 115 -0.02 -4.77 11.22
C LYS A 115 -0.65 -4.79 9.84
N VAL A 116 -0.70 -3.62 9.21
CA VAL A 116 -1.26 -3.45 7.87
C VAL A 116 -0.14 -3.26 6.87
N LEU A 117 -0.21 -4.01 5.79
CA LEU A 117 0.63 -3.84 4.62
C LEU A 117 -0.16 -3.08 3.58
N VAL A 118 0.35 -1.94 3.12
CA VAL A 118 -0.37 -1.07 2.19
C VAL A 118 0.38 -0.99 0.87
N PHE A 119 -0.31 -1.36 -0.21
CA PHE A 119 0.19 -1.24 -1.58
C PHE A 119 -0.42 0.01 -2.19
N THR A 120 0.40 0.86 -2.81
CA THR A 120 -0.08 2.10 -3.43
C THR A 120 0.48 2.21 -4.84
N LEU A 121 -0.40 2.50 -5.79
CA LEU A 121 -0.01 2.92 -7.13
C LEU A 121 -0.43 4.39 -7.27
N THR A 122 0.53 5.24 -7.60
CA THR A 122 0.29 6.69 -7.81
C THR A 122 0.54 7.02 -9.26
N SER A 123 -0.43 7.69 -9.90
CA SER A 123 -0.35 8.03 -11.32
C SER A 123 -0.60 9.51 -11.52
N PRO A 124 0.18 10.16 -12.41
CA PRO A 124 -0.09 11.56 -12.81
C PRO A 124 -1.24 11.68 -13.80
N ARG A 125 -1.80 10.56 -14.24
CA ARG A 125 -2.89 10.51 -15.24
C ARG A 125 -4.01 9.60 -14.75
N PRO A 126 -5.24 9.76 -15.30
CA PRO A 126 -6.32 8.81 -15.02
C PRO A 126 -5.88 7.37 -15.29
N PHE A 127 -6.46 6.43 -14.53
CA PHE A 127 -6.13 5.02 -14.71
C PHE A 127 -6.65 4.54 -16.06
N ASP A 128 -5.73 4.00 -16.86
CA ASP A 128 -6.03 3.37 -18.14
C ASP A 128 -5.87 1.85 -18.00
N ASP A 129 -6.04 1.14 -19.11
CA ASP A 129 -5.93 -0.32 -19.10
C ASP A 129 -4.54 -0.80 -18.67
N LYS A 130 -3.49 -0.05 -19.02
CA LYS A 130 -2.12 -0.38 -18.59
C LYS A 130 -1.95 -0.23 -17.09
N ALA A 131 -2.50 0.82 -16.50
CA ALA A 131 -2.43 1.03 -15.06
C ALA A 131 -3.23 -0.05 -14.33
N ASP A 132 -4.39 -0.41 -14.85
CA ASP A 132 -5.21 -1.47 -14.26
C ASP A 132 -4.49 -2.83 -14.34
N LEU A 133 -3.88 -3.14 -15.47
CA LEU A 133 -3.11 -4.38 -15.63
C LEU A 133 -1.91 -4.40 -14.68
N LEU A 134 -1.18 -3.29 -14.59
CA LEU A 134 -0.05 -3.17 -13.66
C LEU A 134 -0.49 -3.43 -12.22
N TRP A 135 -1.56 -2.79 -11.79
CA TRP A 135 -2.09 -2.94 -10.44
C TRP A 135 -2.50 -4.38 -10.15
N ASN A 136 -3.29 -4.96 -11.03
CA ASN A 136 -3.80 -6.31 -10.83
C ASN A 136 -2.70 -7.37 -10.88
N THR A 137 -1.74 -7.22 -11.79
CA THR A 137 -0.61 -8.14 -11.90
C THR A 137 0.31 -8.04 -10.68
N TRP A 138 0.54 -6.83 -10.19
CA TRP A 138 1.38 -6.61 -9.02
C TRP A 138 0.78 -7.26 -7.79
N LEU A 139 -0.50 -7.02 -7.52
CA LEU A 139 -1.17 -7.66 -6.38
C LEU A 139 -1.22 -9.17 -6.52
N ALA A 140 -1.58 -9.68 -7.70
CA ALA A 140 -1.69 -11.12 -7.91
C ALA A 140 -0.35 -11.85 -7.76
N GLY A 141 0.74 -11.18 -8.13
CA GLY A 141 2.08 -11.77 -8.04
C GLY A 141 2.70 -11.77 -6.66
N PHE A 142 2.06 -11.13 -5.69
CA PHE A 142 2.59 -11.10 -4.33
C PHE A 142 2.52 -12.50 -3.70
N GLN A 143 3.60 -12.92 -3.06
CA GLN A 143 3.66 -14.21 -2.40
C GLN A 143 3.93 -13.99 -0.92
N PRO A 144 2.88 -14.07 -0.07
CA PRO A 144 3.09 -13.94 1.37
C PRO A 144 4.00 -15.04 1.90
N ASP A 145 4.81 -14.71 2.89
CA ASP A 145 5.59 -15.73 3.58
C ASP A 145 4.65 -16.72 4.25
N LYS A 146 5.05 -17.99 4.22
CA LYS A 146 4.29 -19.02 4.91
C LYS A 146 4.46 -18.85 6.42
N ASN A 147 3.34 -18.88 7.12
CA ASN A 147 3.37 -18.91 8.57
C ASN A 147 3.77 -20.32 9.02
N GLU A 148 4.82 -20.38 9.81
CA GLU A 148 5.28 -21.64 10.39
C GLU A 148 4.81 -21.79 11.83
#